data_e741b59d4420bcf0ac06059b92613021
#
_entry.id   e741b59d4420bcf0ac06059b92613021
#
_cell.length_a   1.000
_cell.length_b   1.000
_cell.length_c   1.000
_cell.angle_alpha   90.00
_cell.angle_beta   90.00
_cell.angle_gamma   90.00
#
_symmetry.space_group_name_H-M   'P 1'
#
loop_
_entity.id
_entity.type
_entity.pdbx_description
1 polymer ?
#
loop_
_entity_poly.entity_id
_entity_poly.type
_entity_poly.pdbx_seq_one_letter_code
_entity_poly.pdbx_strand_id
1 'polypeptide(L)'
;WLARPFCELVGASSPHIQAISVTSLSNSLNDFEVDEHIYSEPWFTGFGDYLEVFQPTMVCGTTASLNEPNHALISASMALRFFGTTDAIGKTVYVDRKSRNQSLVIGGVYQDMPENSQLGNCVFSSYSPNLNKDSWRNWNYALYIRLDSPASLTDVERSVIESCKLNIPRDLISGEGEEDWENFIHFTPLDEVHYS
;
A
#
# COMPACT_ATOMS: atom_id res chain seq x y z
N TRP A 1 7.62 5.89 -9.49
CA TRP A 1 7.78 4.46 -9.18
C TRP A 1 9.03 4.31 -8.34
N LEU A 2 8.95 3.55 -7.25
CA LEU A 2 10.02 3.46 -6.27
C LEU A 2 10.40 2.00 -6.04
N ALA A 3 11.67 1.78 -5.65
CA ALA A 3 12.12 0.49 -5.17
C ALA A 3 11.77 0.31 -3.70
N ARG A 4 11.47 -0.90 -3.26
CA ARG A 4 11.11 -1.17 -1.87
C ARG A 4 12.20 -0.72 -0.88
N PRO A 5 13.51 -1.01 -1.08
CA PRO A 5 14.55 -0.51 -0.17
C PRO A 5 14.60 1.02 -0.06
N PHE A 6 14.30 1.72 -1.15
CA PHE A 6 14.19 3.19 -1.12
C PHE A 6 13.02 3.64 -0.23
N CYS A 7 11.84 3.01 -0.36
CA CYS A 7 10.69 3.33 0.46
C CYS A 7 10.97 3.11 1.96
N GLU A 8 11.65 2.00 2.30
CA GLU A 8 12.05 1.69 3.67
C GLU A 8 13.10 2.69 4.19
N LEU A 9 14.04 3.11 3.34
CA LEU A 9 15.03 4.14 3.66
C LEU A 9 14.34 5.48 4.00
N VAL A 10 13.38 5.91 3.18
CA VAL A 10 12.58 7.11 3.45
C VAL A 10 11.86 6.99 4.79
N GLY A 11 11.18 5.87 5.04
CA GLY A 11 10.45 5.65 6.30
C GLY A 11 11.31 5.73 7.55
N ALA A 12 12.59 5.35 7.45
CA ALA A 12 13.54 5.38 8.55
C ALA A 12 14.32 6.70 8.68
N SER A 13 14.14 7.65 7.76
CA SER A 13 15.00 8.84 7.66
C SER A 13 14.68 9.93 8.69
N SER A 14 13.45 9.98 9.22
CA SER A 14 13.01 11.05 10.11
C SER A 14 12.06 10.55 11.20
N PRO A 15 12.20 11.03 12.45
CA PRO A 15 11.27 10.71 13.53
C PRO A 15 9.88 11.34 13.34
N HIS A 16 9.74 12.30 12.44
CA HIS A 16 8.46 12.94 12.09
C HIS A 16 7.59 12.07 11.18
N ILE A 17 8.14 10.98 10.60
CA ILE A 17 7.38 10.01 9.83
C ILE A 17 6.75 9.00 10.80
N GLN A 18 5.44 9.06 10.94
CA GLN A 18 4.65 8.23 11.87
C GLN A 18 4.30 6.87 11.27
N ALA A 19 4.06 6.83 9.96
CA ALA A 19 3.74 5.61 9.22
C ALA A 19 4.13 5.74 7.75
N ILE A 20 4.46 4.62 7.13
CA ILE A 20 4.66 4.50 5.69
C ILE A 20 3.71 3.46 5.11
N SER A 21 3.31 3.70 3.87
CA SER A 21 2.56 2.74 3.07
C SER A 21 3.32 2.48 1.78
N VAL A 22 3.86 1.29 1.64
CA VAL A 22 4.55 0.83 0.42
C VAL A 22 3.65 -0.15 -0.29
N THR A 23 3.13 0.24 -1.44
CA THR A 23 2.03 -0.47 -2.11
C THR A 23 2.29 -0.67 -3.58
N SER A 24 1.54 -1.59 -4.20
CA SER A 24 1.48 -1.67 -5.64
C SER A 24 0.89 -0.39 -6.23
N LEU A 25 1.30 -0.07 -7.45
CA LEU A 25 0.75 1.06 -8.21
C LEU A 25 -0.54 0.70 -8.96
N SER A 26 -0.90 -0.55 -8.98
CA SER A 26 -1.99 -1.05 -9.81
C SER A 26 -3.27 -1.17 -8.99
N ASN A 27 -4.25 -0.34 -9.32
CA ASN A 27 -5.66 -0.55 -9.01
C ASN A 27 -6.34 -1.41 -10.08
N SER A 28 -5.62 -2.39 -10.63
CA SER A 28 -6.20 -3.25 -11.65
C SER A 28 -7.36 -4.05 -11.09
N LEU A 29 -8.41 -4.16 -11.89
CA LEU A 29 -9.51 -5.06 -11.61
C LEU A 29 -9.00 -6.51 -11.64
N ASN A 30 -9.36 -7.26 -10.62
CA ASN A 30 -9.07 -8.68 -10.52
C ASN A 30 -10.37 -9.43 -10.27
N ASP A 31 -10.44 -10.64 -10.80
CA ASP A 31 -11.61 -11.49 -10.64
C ASP A 31 -11.52 -12.26 -9.32
N PHE A 32 -12.52 -12.05 -8.47
CA PHE A 32 -12.70 -12.77 -7.21
C PHE A 32 -13.89 -13.71 -7.34
N GLU A 33 -13.68 -15.00 -7.11
CA GLU A 33 -14.72 -16.01 -7.15
C GLU A 33 -15.22 -16.34 -5.74
N VAL A 34 -16.52 -16.27 -5.55
CA VAL A 34 -17.23 -16.63 -4.32
C VAL A 34 -18.48 -17.43 -4.71
N ASP A 35 -18.61 -18.66 -4.23
CA ASP A 35 -19.78 -19.53 -4.49
C ASP A 35 -20.15 -19.59 -5.99
N GLU A 36 -19.15 -19.83 -6.86
CA GLU A 36 -19.27 -19.90 -8.33
C GLU A 36 -19.63 -18.56 -9.03
N HIS A 37 -19.76 -17.46 -8.29
CA HIS A 37 -19.94 -16.13 -8.85
C HIS A 37 -18.60 -15.40 -8.95
N ILE A 38 -18.38 -14.67 -10.04
CA ILE A 38 -17.18 -13.89 -10.29
C ILE A 38 -17.51 -12.41 -10.12
N TYR A 39 -16.70 -11.74 -9.30
CA TYR A 39 -16.76 -10.30 -9.04
C TYR A 39 -15.45 -9.66 -9.48
N SER A 40 -15.53 -8.65 -10.33
CA SER A 40 -14.35 -7.91 -10.80
C SER A 40 -14.16 -6.68 -9.91
N GLU A 41 -13.16 -6.70 -9.06
CA GLU A 41 -12.93 -5.67 -8.03
C GLU A 41 -11.48 -5.17 -8.04
N PRO A 42 -11.26 -3.90 -7.67
CA PRO A 42 -9.91 -3.39 -7.48
C PRO A 42 -9.19 -4.15 -6.38
N TRP A 43 -7.92 -4.47 -6.62
CA TRP A 43 -7.06 -5.16 -5.64
C TRP A 43 -5.84 -4.32 -5.33
N PHE A 44 -5.69 -3.99 -4.06
CA PHE A 44 -4.62 -3.17 -3.54
C PHE A 44 -3.75 -3.98 -2.57
N THR A 45 -2.46 -4.06 -2.84
CA THR A 45 -1.53 -4.88 -2.05
C THR A 45 -0.38 -4.02 -1.55
N GLY A 46 -0.02 -4.20 -0.28
CA GLY A 46 1.07 -3.45 0.36
C GLY A 46 1.96 -4.32 1.26
N PHE A 47 2.95 -3.71 1.88
CA PHE A 47 3.88 -4.35 2.81
C PHE A 47 3.61 -3.92 4.26
N GLY A 48 3.62 -4.89 5.18
CA GLY A 48 3.45 -4.63 6.60
C GLY A 48 2.14 -3.89 6.92
N ASP A 49 2.22 -2.95 7.84
CA ASP A 49 1.07 -2.18 8.33
C ASP A 49 0.72 -0.98 7.43
N TYR A 50 0.80 -1.16 6.11
CA TYR A 50 0.63 -0.08 5.13
C TYR A 50 -0.70 0.68 5.25
N LEU A 51 -1.74 0.08 5.83
CA LEU A 51 -3.03 0.74 6.07
C LEU A 51 -3.01 1.73 7.24
N GLU A 52 -1.95 1.79 8.04
CA GLU A 52 -1.83 2.80 9.09
C GLU A 52 -1.78 4.24 8.55
N VAL A 53 -1.34 4.42 7.30
CA VAL A 53 -1.38 5.73 6.63
C VAL A 53 -2.83 6.15 6.33
N PHE A 54 -3.67 5.21 5.90
CA PHE A 54 -5.04 5.49 5.42
C PHE A 54 -6.12 5.34 6.50
N GLN A 55 -5.84 4.58 7.55
CA GLN A 55 -6.69 4.37 8.72
C GLN A 55 -8.16 4.05 8.39
N PRO A 56 -8.45 2.99 7.63
CA PRO A 56 -9.83 2.64 7.32
C PRO A 56 -10.63 2.36 8.59
N THR A 57 -11.87 2.85 8.65
CA THR A 57 -12.77 2.55 9.77
C THR A 57 -13.27 1.11 9.65
N MET A 58 -12.97 0.27 10.63
CA MET A 58 -13.38 -1.13 10.61
C MET A 58 -14.83 -1.31 11.07
N VAL A 59 -15.59 -2.14 10.35
CA VAL A 59 -16.91 -2.65 10.74
C VAL A 59 -16.76 -3.88 11.63
N CYS A 60 -15.89 -4.81 11.22
CA CYS A 60 -15.51 -5.97 12.02
C CYS A 60 -14.11 -6.43 11.66
N GLY A 61 -13.47 -7.21 12.53
CA GLY A 61 -12.06 -7.61 12.36
C GLY A 61 -11.09 -6.47 12.61
N THR A 62 -9.88 -6.60 12.07
CA THR A 62 -8.79 -5.63 12.29
C THR A 62 -7.86 -5.57 11.09
N THR A 63 -7.23 -4.42 10.85
CA THR A 63 -6.17 -4.24 9.84
C THR A 63 -4.96 -5.14 10.10
N ALA A 64 -4.67 -5.47 11.37
CA ALA A 64 -3.59 -6.37 11.75
C ALA A 64 -3.73 -7.79 11.18
N SER A 65 -4.93 -8.21 10.75
CA SER A 65 -5.13 -9.49 10.06
C SER A 65 -4.33 -9.60 8.76
N LEU A 66 -3.96 -8.47 8.14
CA LEU A 66 -3.11 -8.46 6.95
C LEU A 66 -1.66 -8.91 7.23
N ASN A 67 -1.23 -9.01 8.48
CA ASN A 67 0.05 -9.60 8.84
C ASN A 67 0.05 -11.14 8.75
N GLU A 68 -1.13 -11.74 8.70
CA GLU A 68 -1.29 -13.17 8.44
C GLU A 68 -1.25 -13.46 6.93
N PRO A 69 -0.56 -14.54 6.50
CA PRO A 69 -0.52 -14.90 5.09
C PRO A 69 -1.91 -15.15 4.50
N ASN A 70 -2.12 -14.71 3.27
CA ASN A 70 -3.36 -14.94 2.53
C ASN A 70 -4.62 -14.37 3.22
N HIS A 71 -4.47 -13.32 4.03
CA HIS A 71 -5.61 -12.58 4.57
C HIS A 71 -5.91 -11.35 3.71
N ALA A 72 -7.19 -10.95 3.72
CA ALA A 72 -7.67 -9.78 3.02
C ALA A 72 -8.68 -9.00 3.85
N LEU A 73 -8.77 -7.70 3.56
CA LEU A 73 -9.89 -6.87 4.01
C LEU A 73 -10.74 -6.49 2.80
N ILE A 74 -12.04 -6.39 3.02
CA ILE A 74 -13.00 -5.96 1.99
C ILE A 74 -13.91 -4.86 2.55
N SER A 75 -14.49 -4.05 1.67
CA SER A 75 -15.46 -3.04 2.10
C SER A 75 -16.79 -3.67 2.52
N ALA A 76 -17.60 -2.93 3.29
CA ALA A 76 -18.92 -3.38 3.72
C ALA A 76 -19.83 -3.68 2.53
N SER A 77 -19.79 -2.86 1.49
CA SER A 77 -20.56 -3.10 0.26
C SER A 77 -20.11 -4.36 -0.48
N MET A 78 -18.80 -4.63 -0.54
CA MET A 78 -18.26 -5.87 -1.10
C MET A 78 -18.70 -7.09 -0.27
N ALA A 79 -18.61 -7.01 1.06
CA ALA A 79 -19.06 -8.10 1.94
C ALA A 79 -20.54 -8.47 1.72
N LEU A 80 -21.39 -7.46 1.56
CA LEU A 80 -22.80 -7.67 1.23
C LEU A 80 -22.99 -8.31 -0.16
N ARG A 81 -22.24 -7.87 -1.18
CA ARG A 81 -22.32 -8.46 -2.53
C ARG A 81 -21.81 -9.88 -2.57
N PHE A 82 -20.70 -10.18 -1.89
CA PHE A 82 -20.04 -11.47 -1.92
C PHE A 82 -20.77 -12.52 -1.07
N PHE A 83 -21.24 -12.11 0.09
CA PHE A 83 -21.69 -13.05 1.14
C PHE A 83 -23.10 -12.75 1.70
N GLY A 84 -23.73 -11.67 1.25
CA GLY A 84 -25.04 -11.25 1.76
C GLY A 84 -25.03 -10.72 3.20
N THR A 85 -23.84 -10.53 3.79
CA THR A 85 -23.68 -10.08 5.18
C THR A 85 -22.34 -9.35 5.36
N THR A 86 -22.26 -8.42 6.30
CA THR A 86 -21.00 -7.80 6.73
C THR A 86 -20.22 -8.67 7.73
N ASP A 87 -20.84 -9.70 8.28
CA ASP A 87 -20.15 -10.73 9.09
C ASP A 87 -19.48 -11.75 8.15
N ALA A 88 -18.33 -11.33 7.61
CA ALA A 88 -17.59 -12.08 6.60
C ALA A 88 -16.24 -12.63 7.10
N ILE A 89 -15.89 -12.43 8.38
CA ILE A 89 -14.62 -12.89 8.94
C ILE A 89 -14.50 -14.42 8.79
N GLY A 90 -13.34 -14.89 8.32
CA GLY A 90 -13.05 -16.29 8.09
C GLY A 90 -13.63 -16.88 6.80
N LYS A 91 -14.46 -16.13 6.07
CA LYS A 91 -14.92 -16.56 4.74
C LYS A 91 -13.77 -16.45 3.73
N THR A 92 -13.85 -17.22 2.66
CA THR A 92 -12.78 -17.33 1.65
C THR A 92 -13.26 -16.79 0.31
N VAL A 93 -12.38 -16.05 -0.36
CA VAL A 93 -12.50 -15.66 -1.77
C VAL A 93 -11.34 -16.25 -2.56
N TYR A 94 -11.58 -16.60 -3.82
CA TYR A 94 -10.55 -17.13 -4.72
C TYR A 94 -10.19 -16.10 -5.76
N VAL A 95 -8.89 -15.81 -5.91
CA VAL A 95 -8.40 -14.83 -6.87
C VAL A 95 -8.02 -15.55 -8.15
N ASP A 96 -8.62 -15.13 -9.27
CA ASP A 96 -8.29 -15.61 -10.62
C ASP A 96 -7.91 -17.10 -10.65
N ARG A 97 -8.90 -17.94 -10.36
CA ARG A 97 -8.73 -19.40 -10.19
C ARG A 97 -8.05 -20.08 -11.39
N LYS A 98 -8.14 -19.44 -12.58
CA LYS A 98 -7.54 -19.98 -13.81
C LYS A 98 -6.02 -19.75 -13.88
N SER A 99 -5.50 -18.66 -13.31
CA SER A 99 -4.09 -18.28 -13.45
C SER A 99 -3.28 -18.40 -12.16
N ARG A 100 -3.85 -18.12 -11.00
CA ARG A 100 -3.10 -18.04 -9.73
C ARG A 100 -3.50 -19.06 -8.67
N ASN A 101 -4.72 -19.58 -8.72
CA ASN A 101 -5.29 -20.50 -7.73
C ASN A 101 -5.01 -20.05 -6.25
N GLN A 102 -5.05 -18.74 -6.03
CA GLN A 102 -4.80 -18.12 -4.72
C GLN A 102 -6.12 -17.94 -4.01
N SER A 103 -6.21 -18.34 -2.76
CA SER A 103 -7.33 -18.04 -1.88
C SER A 103 -6.94 -17.00 -0.85
N LEU A 104 -7.88 -16.11 -0.53
CA LEU A 104 -7.74 -15.12 0.54
C LEU A 104 -8.83 -15.34 1.58
N VAL A 105 -8.45 -15.34 2.84
CA VAL A 105 -9.37 -15.41 3.98
C VAL A 105 -9.72 -13.98 4.40
N ILE A 106 -10.99 -13.67 4.56
CA ILE A 106 -11.42 -12.36 5.02
C ILE A 106 -11.08 -12.21 6.51
N GLY A 107 -10.14 -11.32 6.80
CA GLY A 107 -9.68 -10.99 8.17
C GLY A 107 -10.37 -9.77 8.76
N GLY A 108 -11.10 -9.02 7.95
CA GLY A 108 -11.87 -7.87 8.40
C GLY A 108 -12.68 -7.22 7.28
N VAL A 109 -13.66 -6.45 7.71
CA VAL A 109 -14.53 -5.64 6.86
C VAL A 109 -14.42 -4.19 7.30
N TYR A 110 -14.15 -3.30 6.36
CA TYR A 110 -14.06 -1.86 6.61
C TYR A 110 -15.29 -1.12 6.04
N GLN A 111 -15.61 0.05 6.59
CA GLN A 111 -16.63 0.93 6.03
C GLN A 111 -16.24 1.37 4.62
N ASP A 112 -17.22 1.51 3.75
CA ASP A 112 -16.97 2.00 2.40
C ASP A 112 -16.21 3.33 2.44
N MET A 113 -15.19 3.43 1.62
CA MET A 113 -14.43 4.66 1.47
C MET A 113 -15.32 5.75 0.89
N PRO A 114 -15.14 7.01 1.29
CA PRO A 114 -15.82 8.14 0.65
C PRO A 114 -15.57 8.15 -0.87
N GLU A 115 -16.54 8.63 -1.65
CA GLU A 115 -16.42 8.69 -3.13
C GLU A 115 -15.22 9.51 -3.62
N ASN A 116 -14.78 10.48 -2.82
CA ASN A 116 -13.59 11.28 -3.10
C ASN A 116 -12.29 10.67 -2.53
N SER A 117 -12.33 9.44 -2.04
CA SER A 117 -11.13 8.76 -1.58
C SER A 117 -10.24 8.34 -2.74
N GLN A 118 -8.95 8.59 -2.62
CA GLN A 118 -7.94 8.18 -3.60
C GLN A 118 -7.86 6.66 -3.79
N LEU A 119 -8.15 5.89 -2.73
CA LEU A 119 -8.09 4.42 -2.79
C LEU A 119 -9.38 3.81 -3.34
N GLY A 120 -10.53 4.43 -3.09
CA GLY A 120 -11.83 3.82 -3.35
C GLY A 120 -12.06 2.53 -2.55
N ASN A 121 -13.14 1.82 -2.88
CA ASN A 121 -13.38 0.50 -2.32
C ASN A 121 -12.58 -0.55 -3.10
N CYS A 122 -11.77 -1.33 -2.41
CA CYS A 122 -10.93 -2.37 -3.00
C CYS A 122 -10.75 -3.55 -2.03
N VAL A 123 -10.24 -4.65 -2.54
CA VAL A 123 -9.74 -5.75 -1.72
C VAL A 123 -8.33 -5.40 -1.27
N PHE A 124 -8.08 -5.28 0.03
CA PHE A 124 -6.73 -5.10 0.57
C PHE A 124 -6.10 -6.44 0.91
N SER A 125 -4.83 -6.63 0.55
CA SER A 125 -4.03 -7.79 0.96
C SER A 125 -2.57 -7.39 1.17
N SER A 126 -1.76 -8.32 1.68
CA SER A 126 -0.32 -8.06 1.90
C SER A 126 0.57 -8.86 0.99
N TYR A 127 1.70 -8.27 0.62
CA TYR A 127 2.82 -8.98 0.00
C TYR A 127 3.55 -9.85 1.03
N SER A 128 4.22 -10.88 0.53
CA SER A 128 5.20 -11.61 1.34
C SER A 128 6.25 -10.63 1.90
N PRO A 129 6.58 -10.70 3.20
CA PRO A 129 7.53 -9.79 3.84
C PRO A 129 8.92 -9.76 3.21
N ASN A 130 9.30 -10.83 2.50
CA ASN A 130 10.62 -10.93 1.85
C ASN A 130 10.61 -10.52 0.37
N LEU A 131 9.44 -10.22 -0.21
CA LEU A 131 9.35 -9.86 -1.62
C LEU A 131 10.12 -8.56 -1.90
N ASN A 132 11.11 -8.62 -2.79
CA ASN A 132 11.91 -7.47 -3.25
C ASN A 132 12.60 -6.66 -2.12
N LYS A 133 12.81 -7.26 -0.93
CA LYS A 133 13.36 -6.58 0.25
C LYS A 133 14.71 -5.89 -0.03
N ASP A 134 15.56 -6.52 -0.83
CA ASP A 134 16.90 -6.01 -1.16
C ASP A 134 17.03 -5.59 -2.63
N SER A 135 15.91 -5.51 -3.36
CA SER A 135 15.91 -5.22 -4.79
C SER A 135 15.77 -3.73 -5.08
N TRP A 136 16.88 -3.03 -5.19
CA TRP A 136 16.95 -1.61 -5.57
C TRP A 136 16.54 -1.35 -7.03
N ARG A 137 16.54 -2.35 -7.89
CA ARG A 137 16.22 -2.23 -9.34
C ARG A 137 14.77 -2.56 -9.67
N ASN A 138 13.97 -2.91 -8.67
CA ASN A 138 12.54 -3.19 -8.85
C ASN A 138 11.71 -1.95 -8.49
N TRP A 139 11.37 -1.16 -9.49
CA TRP A 139 10.67 0.12 -9.37
C TRP A 139 9.16 -0.06 -9.59
N ASN A 140 8.47 -0.73 -8.69
CA ASN A 140 7.06 -1.13 -8.86
C ASN A 140 6.14 -0.64 -7.74
N TYR A 141 6.63 0.25 -6.87
CA TYR A 141 5.89 0.65 -5.68
C TYR A 141 5.60 2.14 -5.63
N ALA A 142 4.47 2.48 -5.03
CA ALA A 142 4.15 3.80 -4.53
C ALA A 142 4.48 3.87 -3.04
N LEU A 143 4.86 5.05 -2.59
CA LEU A 143 5.11 5.35 -1.19
C LEU A 143 4.17 6.47 -0.75
N TYR A 144 3.41 6.20 0.30
CA TYR A 144 2.68 7.22 1.04
C TYR A 144 3.25 7.32 2.44
N ILE A 145 3.33 8.51 2.98
CA ILE A 145 3.82 8.76 4.33
C ILE A 145 2.79 9.53 5.13
N ARG A 146 2.71 9.24 6.43
CA ARG A 146 1.97 10.06 7.38
C ARG A 146 2.95 10.75 8.30
N LEU A 147 2.87 12.07 8.33
CA LEU A 147 3.67 12.90 9.21
C LEU A 147 2.95 13.15 10.54
N ASP A 148 3.72 13.47 11.59
CA ASP A 148 3.19 13.92 12.86
C ASP A 148 2.52 15.30 12.73
N SER A 149 3.02 16.14 11.83
CA SER A 149 2.48 17.46 11.52
C SER A 149 2.83 17.87 10.09
N PRO A 150 1.94 18.58 9.37
CA PRO A 150 2.29 19.19 8.09
C PRO A 150 3.48 20.15 8.16
N ALA A 151 3.70 20.78 9.32
CA ALA A 151 4.82 21.69 9.53
C ALA A 151 6.19 20.97 9.48
N SER A 152 6.23 19.67 9.70
CA SER A 152 7.46 18.86 9.67
C SER A 152 7.96 18.53 8.26
N LEU A 153 7.20 18.87 7.21
CA LEU A 153 7.51 18.46 5.83
C LEU A 153 8.92 18.86 5.40
N THR A 154 9.32 20.12 5.60
CA THR A 154 10.65 20.62 5.20
C THR A 154 11.79 19.88 5.93
N ASP A 155 11.61 19.55 7.21
CA ASP A 155 12.61 18.82 7.97
C ASP A 155 12.67 17.36 7.53
N VAL A 156 11.55 16.76 7.16
CA VAL A 156 11.49 15.41 6.57
C VAL A 156 12.18 15.37 5.22
N GLU A 157 11.89 16.32 4.31
CA GLU A 157 12.55 16.41 3.00
C GLU A 157 14.07 16.48 3.15
N ARG A 158 14.57 17.34 4.02
CA ARG A 158 16.01 17.44 4.32
C ARG A 158 16.58 16.11 4.80
N SER A 159 15.92 15.47 5.77
CA SER A 159 16.39 14.21 6.34
C SER A 159 16.38 13.07 5.33
N VAL A 160 15.38 13.03 4.43
CA VAL A 160 15.33 12.06 3.33
C VAL A 160 16.48 12.28 2.36
N ILE A 161 16.76 13.52 1.94
CA ILE A 161 17.86 13.85 1.04
C ILE A 161 19.20 13.44 1.64
N GLU A 162 19.46 13.75 2.90
CA GLU A 162 20.66 13.35 3.62
C GLU A 162 20.79 11.82 3.68
N SER A 163 19.70 11.14 3.99
CA SER A 163 19.64 9.67 4.05
C SER A 163 19.94 9.04 2.68
N CYS A 164 19.41 9.60 1.61
CA CYS A 164 19.68 9.16 0.24
C CYS A 164 21.15 9.29 -0.13
N LYS A 165 21.77 10.44 0.15
CA LYS A 165 23.19 10.71 -0.10
C LYS A 165 24.11 9.68 0.57
N LEU A 166 23.71 9.18 1.74
CA LEU A 166 24.53 8.27 2.55
C LEU A 166 24.33 6.79 2.21
N ASN A 167 23.10 6.38 1.83
CA ASN A 167 22.70 4.98 1.85
C ASN A 167 22.35 4.39 0.47
N ILE A 168 22.10 5.22 -0.55
CA ILE A 168 21.80 4.66 -1.87
C ILE A 168 23.10 4.12 -2.50
N PRO A 169 23.10 2.89 -3.03
CA PRO A 169 24.25 2.30 -3.70
C PRO A 169 24.72 3.16 -4.87
N ARG A 170 26.02 3.46 -4.92
CA ARG A 170 26.61 4.37 -5.92
C ARG A 170 26.47 3.87 -7.36
N ASP A 171 26.37 2.56 -7.57
CA ASP A 171 26.15 1.94 -8.87
C ASP A 171 24.73 2.13 -9.43
N LEU A 172 23.81 2.62 -8.60
CA LEU A 172 22.44 2.98 -9.00
C LEU A 172 22.32 4.45 -9.37
N ILE A 173 23.33 5.24 -9.04
CA ILE A 173 23.41 6.65 -9.29
C ILE A 173 24.23 6.82 -10.59
N SER A 174 23.57 7.03 -11.72
CA SER A 174 24.25 7.21 -13.01
C SER A 174 24.48 8.70 -13.30
N GLY A 175 25.72 9.18 -13.19
CA GLY A 175 26.10 10.53 -13.61
C GLY A 175 27.39 11.02 -12.95
N GLU A 176 28.27 11.73 -13.73
CA GLU A 176 29.37 12.51 -13.20
C GLU A 176 28.83 13.83 -12.62
N GLY A 177 28.28 13.80 -11.43
CA GLY A 177 27.82 15.01 -10.75
C GLY A 177 27.27 14.68 -9.37
N GLU A 178 27.39 15.62 -8.46
CA GLU A 178 26.59 15.57 -7.23
C GLU A 178 25.12 15.57 -7.66
N GLU A 179 24.45 14.44 -7.47
CA GLU A 179 23.03 14.37 -7.82
C GLU A 179 22.27 15.41 -7.01
N ASP A 180 21.53 16.21 -7.74
CA ASP A 180 20.66 17.23 -7.17
C ASP A 180 19.40 16.57 -6.62
N TRP A 181 19.54 15.85 -5.50
CA TRP A 181 18.46 15.18 -4.82
C TRP A 181 17.29 16.10 -4.48
N GLU A 182 17.57 17.40 -4.36
CA GLU A 182 16.56 18.43 -4.10
C GLU A 182 15.59 18.57 -5.28
N ASN A 183 16.03 18.26 -6.49
CA ASN A 183 15.18 18.25 -7.69
C ASN A 183 14.46 16.91 -7.93
N PHE A 184 14.86 15.83 -7.26
CA PHE A 184 14.26 14.49 -7.45
C PHE A 184 13.29 14.10 -6.37
N ILE A 185 13.42 14.63 -5.16
CA ILE A 185 12.59 14.24 -4.01
C ILE A 185 11.58 15.35 -3.76
N HIS A 186 10.33 15.05 -4.09
CA HIS A 186 9.19 15.91 -3.82
C HIS A 186 8.10 15.13 -3.13
N PHE A 187 7.54 15.68 -2.07
CA PHE A 187 6.34 15.17 -1.41
C PHE A 187 5.14 16.00 -1.84
N THR A 188 4.12 15.32 -2.30
CA THR A 188 2.85 15.94 -2.69
C THR A 188 1.80 15.60 -1.65
N PRO A 189 1.09 16.59 -1.07
CA PRO A 189 -0.05 16.33 -0.21
C PRO A 189 -1.07 15.40 -0.89
N LEU A 190 -1.63 14.46 -0.14
CA LEU A 190 -2.49 13.43 -0.72
C LEU A 190 -3.77 14.01 -1.36
N ASP A 191 -4.27 15.12 -0.84
CA ASP A 191 -5.42 15.87 -1.35
C ASP A 191 -5.12 16.66 -2.64
N GLU A 192 -3.84 16.85 -2.97
CA GLU A 192 -3.39 17.50 -4.21
C GLU A 192 -3.03 16.48 -5.32
N VAL A 193 -2.99 15.19 -5.00
CA VAL A 193 -2.69 14.15 -5.98
C VAL A 193 -3.91 13.88 -6.86
N HIS A 194 -3.87 14.34 -8.10
CA HIS A 194 -4.87 14.04 -9.11
C HIS A 194 -4.39 12.88 -10.00
N TYR A 195 -5.07 11.76 -9.91
CA TYR A 195 -4.88 10.67 -10.87
C TYR A 195 -5.69 11.02 -12.13
N SER A 196 -4.99 11.35 -13.20
CA SER A 196 -5.55 11.53 -14.55
C SER A 196 -5.52 10.21 -15.32
#